data_793131e281ec6239a9c81798bfcf5528
#
_entry.id   793131e281ec6239a9c81798bfcf5528
#
_cell.length_a   1.000
_cell.length_b   1.000
_cell.length_c   1.000
_cell.angle_alpha   90.00
_cell.angle_beta   90.00
_cell.angle_gamma   90.00
#
_symmetry.space_group_name_H-M   'P 1'
#
loop_
_entity.id
_entity.type
_entity.pdbx_description
1 polymer ?
#
loop_
_entity_poly.entity_id
_entity_poly.type
_entity_poly.pdbx_seq_one_letter_code
_entity_poly.pdbx_strand_id
1 'polypeptide(L)'
;VQVHLYPALVQGERAPASLAAAIDRADRGRHDVLIVGRGGGANEDLSAFNTELVVRAIAAAQTPVISAVGHESDVTLADLVADVRAATPTHAATLAVPDGKMLRQKVEQLLGRLSQAAQGRLSQEVDRLERLSGSPWLQDPCAQLALYANRLGQGEKQLGRAFHYRMEVLVQRLDGLTTRLALLDPLA
;
A
#
# COMPACT_ATOMS: atom_id res chain seq x y z
N VAL A 1 21.70 -15.11 -12.19
CA VAL A 1 22.28 -15.76 -11.01
C VAL A 1 23.65 -16.29 -11.41
N GLN A 2 24.67 -16.00 -10.61
CA GLN A 2 26.02 -16.55 -10.77
C GLN A 2 26.20 -17.62 -9.70
N VAL A 3 26.69 -18.81 -10.11
CA VAL A 3 26.89 -19.95 -9.22
C VAL A 3 28.38 -20.27 -9.16
N HIS A 4 28.91 -20.31 -7.94
CA HIS A 4 30.28 -20.71 -7.66
C HIS A 4 30.27 -22.05 -6.93
N LEU A 5 31.03 -23.02 -7.42
CA LEU A 5 31.15 -24.36 -6.81
C LEU A 5 32.43 -24.44 -5.97
N TYR A 6 32.29 -24.82 -4.71
CA TYR A 6 33.38 -25.11 -3.77
C TYR A 6 33.38 -26.61 -3.48
N PRO A 7 34.19 -27.40 -4.17
CA PRO A 7 34.19 -28.84 -3.99
C PRO A 7 34.77 -29.23 -2.62
N ALA A 8 34.12 -30.20 -1.97
CA ALA A 8 34.55 -30.78 -0.70
C ALA A 8 34.29 -32.26 -0.67
N LEU A 9 35.09 -33.00 0.12
CA LEU A 9 34.79 -34.37 0.46
C LEU A 9 33.61 -34.40 1.42
N VAL A 10 32.64 -35.29 1.16
CA VAL A 10 31.40 -35.39 1.97
C VAL A 10 31.34 -36.65 2.80
N GLN A 11 32.31 -37.57 2.62
CA GLN A 11 32.41 -38.85 3.34
C GLN A 11 33.87 -39.20 3.64
N GLY A 12 34.10 -40.05 4.66
CA GLY A 12 35.40 -40.48 5.13
C GLY A 12 36.06 -39.53 6.14
N GLU A 13 37.16 -39.95 6.77
CA GLU A 13 37.81 -39.23 7.89
C GLU A 13 38.20 -37.79 7.58
N ARG A 14 38.50 -37.47 6.33
CA ARG A 14 38.93 -36.11 5.91
C ARG A 14 37.74 -35.21 5.52
N ALA A 15 36.54 -35.74 5.47
CA ALA A 15 35.36 -34.99 5.04
C ALA A 15 35.05 -33.75 5.94
N PRO A 16 35.09 -33.85 7.28
CA PRO A 16 34.82 -32.68 8.13
C PRO A 16 35.77 -31.52 7.90
N ALA A 17 37.07 -31.80 7.79
CA ALA A 17 38.07 -30.76 7.54
C ALA A 17 37.94 -30.15 6.13
N SER A 18 37.61 -30.98 5.14
CA SER A 18 37.39 -30.55 3.75
C SER A 18 36.15 -29.63 3.66
N LEU A 19 35.04 -30.02 4.32
CA LEU A 19 33.81 -29.24 4.38
C LEU A 19 34.01 -27.90 5.07
N ALA A 20 34.60 -27.90 6.26
CA ALA A 20 34.87 -26.66 7.01
C ALA A 20 35.75 -25.68 6.21
N ALA A 21 36.81 -26.19 5.56
CA ALA A 21 37.67 -25.36 4.72
C ALA A 21 36.96 -24.86 3.44
N ALA A 22 36.01 -25.60 2.89
CA ALA A 22 35.21 -25.17 1.75
C ALA A 22 34.21 -24.07 2.16
N ILE A 23 33.52 -24.22 3.29
CA ILE A 23 32.60 -23.21 3.86
C ILE A 23 33.35 -21.92 4.12
N ASP A 24 34.49 -21.96 4.79
CA ASP A 24 35.30 -20.77 5.10
C ASP A 24 35.81 -20.07 3.82
N ARG A 25 36.23 -20.80 2.80
CA ARG A 25 36.57 -20.21 1.49
C ARG A 25 35.37 -19.57 0.79
N ALA A 26 34.22 -20.24 0.86
CA ALA A 26 32.99 -19.73 0.24
C ALA A 26 32.50 -18.46 0.93
N ASP A 27 32.55 -18.40 2.27
CA ASP A 27 32.15 -17.22 3.04
C ASP A 27 33.04 -15.99 2.72
N ARG A 28 34.34 -16.18 2.57
CA ARG A 28 35.27 -15.14 2.10
C ARG A 28 35.01 -14.67 0.67
N GLY A 29 34.30 -15.46 -0.13
CA GLY A 29 33.96 -15.15 -1.52
C GLY A 29 32.90 -14.05 -1.68
N ARG A 30 32.29 -13.56 -0.60
CA ARG A 30 31.24 -12.53 -0.57
C ARG A 30 30.06 -12.90 -1.46
N HIS A 31 29.51 -14.08 -1.26
CA HIS A 31 28.29 -14.54 -1.92
C HIS A 31 27.05 -14.03 -1.18
N ASP A 32 25.92 -13.96 -1.88
CA ASP A 32 24.64 -13.55 -1.28
C ASP A 32 24.07 -14.66 -0.38
N VAL A 33 24.35 -15.94 -0.73
CA VAL A 33 23.89 -17.11 0.01
C VAL A 33 24.84 -18.30 -0.25
N LEU A 34 25.05 -19.12 0.75
CA LEU A 34 25.76 -20.39 0.65
C LEU A 34 24.77 -21.54 0.72
N ILE A 35 24.92 -22.53 -0.15
CA ILE A 35 24.19 -23.79 -0.07
C ILE A 35 25.17 -24.88 0.29
N VAL A 36 25.02 -25.47 1.47
CA VAL A 36 25.78 -26.65 1.90
C VAL A 36 24.92 -27.89 1.63
N GLY A 37 25.34 -28.70 0.72
CA GLY A 37 24.57 -29.86 0.31
C GLY A 37 25.46 -31.00 -0.16
N ARG A 38 24.87 -32.19 -0.28
CA ARG A 38 25.52 -33.34 -0.85
C ARG A 38 24.76 -33.88 -2.07
N GLY A 39 25.45 -34.58 -2.94
CA GLY A 39 24.83 -35.38 -4.01
C GLY A 39 24.14 -36.61 -3.44
N GLY A 40 23.11 -37.12 -4.12
CA GLY A 40 22.46 -38.41 -3.79
C GLY A 40 23.42 -39.58 -4.00
N GLY A 41 23.41 -40.55 -3.08
CA GLY A 41 24.19 -41.77 -3.16
C GLY A 41 23.60 -42.86 -2.25
N ALA A 42 23.85 -44.14 -2.59
CA ALA A 42 23.24 -45.29 -1.92
C ALA A 42 23.73 -45.56 -0.49
N ASN A 43 24.76 -44.88 -0.01
CA ASN A 43 25.27 -45.00 1.35
C ASN A 43 25.21 -43.61 2.03
N GLU A 44 24.23 -43.41 2.87
CA GLU A 44 23.93 -42.12 3.49
C GLU A 44 24.75 -41.91 4.76
N ASP A 45 26.08 -41.80 4.63
CA ASP A 45 26.91 -41.38 5.75
C ASP A 45 26.84 -39.85 5.93
N LEU A 46 25.99 -39.43 6.88
CA LEU A 46 25.83 -38.02 7.27
C LEU A 46 26.74 -37.63 8.44
N SER A 47 27.61 -38.56 8.89
CA SER A 47 28.44 -38.35 10.08
C SER A 47 29.34 -37.12 9.97
N ALA A 48 29.87 -36.82 8.78
CA ALA A 48 30.70 -35.65 8.53
C ALA A 48 29.98 -34.32 8.86
N PHE A 49 28.68 -34.23 8.59
CA PHE A 49 27.84 -33.05 8.83
C PHE A 49 27.36 -32.90 10.29
N ASN A 50 27.57 -33.97 11.09
CA ASN A 50 27.30 -34.00 12.51
C ASN A 50 28.54 -33.72 13.37
N THR A 51 29.64 -33.27 12.76
CA THR A 51 30.88 -32.98 13.46
C THR A 51 30.91 -31.53 13.96
N GLU A 52 31.49 -31.33 15.14
CA GLU A 52 31.64 -29.98 15.73
C GLU A 52 32.38 -29.01 14.77
N LEU A 53 33.34 -29.53 14.01
CA LEU A 53 34.15 -28.73 13.07
C LEU A 53 33.28 -28.09 11.97
N VAL A 54 32.39 -28.86 11.37
CA VAL A 54 31.47 -28.37 10.31
C VAL A 54 30.39 -27.46 10.89
N VAL A 55 29.82 -27.84 12.02
CA VAL A 55 28.80 -27.03 12.74
C VAL A 55 29.36 -25.65 13.09
N ARG A 56 30.59 -25.59 13.64
CA ARG A 56 31.24 -24.30 13.95
C ARG A 56 31.57 -23.49 12.69
N ALA A 57 31.94 -24.13 11.61
CA ALA A 57 32.18 -23.43 10.34
C ALA A 57 30.91 -22.80 9.78
N ILE A 58 29.77 -23.50 9.86
CA ILE A 58 28.47 -22.96 9.47
C ILE A 58 28.07 -21.81 10.41
N ALA A 59 28.17 -22.00 11.72
CA ALA A 59 27.81 -20.99 12.70
C ALA A 59 28.65 -19.71 12.63
N ALA A 60 29.91 -19.81 12.18
CA ALA A 60 30.82 -18.67 12.03
C ALA A 60 30.68 -17.92 10.70
N ALA A 61 29.98 -18.51 9.72
CA ALA A 61 29.78 -17.90 8.41
C ALA A 61 28.97 -16.60 8.53
N GLN A 62 29.42 -15.56 7.84
CA GLN A 62 28.75 -14.26 7.77
C GLN A 62 27.68 -14.27 6.64
N THR A 63 27.88 -15.09 5.64
CA THR A 63 26.96 -15.29 4.53
C THR A 63 25.83 -16.24 4.97
N PRO A 64 24.55 -15.92 4.72
CA PRO A 64 23.44 -16.83 5.03
C PRO A 64 23.64 -18.23 4.44
N VAL A 65 23.44 -19.26 5.26
CA VAL A 65 23.67 -20.66 4.89
C VAL A 65 22.35 -21.41 4.80
N ILE A 66 22.12 -22.07 3.65
CA ILE A 66 21.04 -23.03 3.46
C ILE A 66 21.65 -24.43 3.51
N SER A 67 21.24 -25.25 4.49
CA SER A 67 21.62 -26.66 4.51
C SER A 67 20.65 -27.48 3.66
N ALA A 68 21.21 -28.32 2.80
CA ALA A 68 20.49 -29.28 1.96
C ALA A 68 21.14 -30.66 2.05
N VAL A 69 21.44 -31.10 3.27
CA VAL A 69 22.16 -32.33 3.59
C VAL A 69 21.21 -33.46 3.95
N GLY A 70 20.28 -33.18 4.88
CA GLY A 70 19.34 -34.18 5.37
C GLY A 70 18.09 -34.30 4.52
N HIS A 71 17.54 -35.52 4.42
CA HIS A 71 16.20 -35.77 3.89
C HIS A 71 15.14 -35.46 4.95
N GLU A 72 13.85 -35.58 4.63
CA GLU A 72 12.77 -35.28 5.55
C GLU A 72 12.87 -36.01 6.89
N SER A 73 13.35 -37.26 6.88
CA SER A 73 13.53 -38.13 8.05
C SER A 73 14.84 -37.92 8.82
N ASP A 74 15.88 -37.38 8.18
CA ASP A 74 17.24 -37.37 8.73
C ASP A 74 17.72 -35.94 8.94
N VAL A 75 17.69 -35.50 10.17
CA VAL A 75 18.14 -34.14 10.54
C VAL A 75 19.58 -34.22 11.03
N THR A 76 20.46 -33.40 10.44
CA THR A 76 21.85 -33.28 10.87
C THR A 76 22.07 -32.06 11.77
N LEU A 77 23.20 -32.06 12.51
CA LEU A 77 23.57 -30.86 13.28
C LEU A 77 23.85 -29.67 12.36
N ALA A 78 24.33 -29.90 11.14
CA ALA A 78 24.49 -28.85 10.13
C ALA A 78 23.14 -28.21 9.75
N ASP A 79 22.08 -29.03 9.67
CA ASP A 79 20.71 -28.51 9.39
C ASP A 79 20.15 -27.65 10.52
N LEU A 80 20.52 -27.94 11.77
CA LEU A 80 20.05 -27.20 12.94
C LEU A 80 20.74 -25.86 13.14
N VAL A 81 21.96 -25.73 12.63
CA VAL A 81 22.80 -24.52 12.79
C VAL A 81 22.71 -23.60 11.58
N ALA A 82 22.32 -24.13 10.41
CA ALA A 82 22.09 -23.32 9.22
C ALA A 82 20.91 -22.36 9.40
N ASP A 83 20.96 -21.21 8.72
CA ASP A 83 19.87 -20.21 8.75
C ASP A 83 18.56 -20.79 8.19
N VAL A 84 18.66 -21.64 7.17
CA VAL A 84 17.51 -22.31 6.54
C VAL A 84 17.84 -23.76 6.23
N ARG A 85 16.88 -24.66 6.48
CA ARG A 85 16.97 -26.06 6.07
C ARG A 85 16.13 -26.30 4.82
N ALA A 86 16.69 -27.01 3.87
CA ALA A 86 16.02 -27.51 2.68
C ALA A 86 16.08 -29.05 2.64
N ALA A 87 14.97 -29.70 2.36
CA ALA A 87 14.89 -31.16 2.31
C ALA A 87 15.65 -31.79 1.08
N THR A 88 15.95 -30.97 0.09
CA THR A 88 16.68 -31.37 -1.13
C THR A 88 17.52 -30.23 -1.68
N PRO A 89 18.60 -30.50 -2.42
CA PRO A 89 19.36 -29.44 -3.10
C PRO A 89 18.51 -28.58 -4.06
N THR A 90 17.52 -29.18 -4.73
CA THR A 90 16.58 -28.46 -5.59
C THR A 90 15.71 -27.49 -4.79
N HIS A 91 15.24 -27.91 -3.62
CA HIS A 91 14.49 -27.05 -2.73
C HIS A 91 15.38 -25.90 -2.21
N ALA A 92 16.64 -26.15 -1.86
CA ALA A 92 17.58 -25.11 -1.49
C ALA A 92 17.77 -24.08 -2.61
N ALA A 93 17.87 -24.52 -3.85
CA ALA A 93 17.97 -23.61 -4.99
C ALA A 93 16.72 -22.73 -5.16
N THR A 94 15.51 -23.26 -4.92
CA THR A 94 14.27 -22.47 -4.97
C THR A 94 14.14 -21.48 -3.82
N LEU A 95 14.70 -21.80 -2.66
CA LEU A 95 14.77 -20.89 -1.51
C LEU A 95 15.79 -19.77 -1.73
N ALA A 96 16.94 -20.11 -2.32
CA ALA A 96 18.02 -19.16 -2.57
C ALA A 96 17.69 -18.11 -3.65
N VAL A 97 16.85 -18.46 -4.63
CA VAL A 97 16.57 -17.60 -5.78
C VAL A 97 15.06 -17.42 -5.94
N PRO A 98 14.54 -16.18 -5.86
CA PRO A 98 13.13 -15.94 -6.10
C PRO A 98 12.75 -16.31 -7.55
N ASP A 99 11.55 -16.85 -7.73
CA ASP A 99 11.04 -17.15 -9.07
C ASP A 99 10.89 -15.86 -9.88
N GLY A 100 11.79 -15.67 -10.85
CA GLY A 100 11.82 -14.50 -11.71
C GLY A 100 10.54 -14.32 -12.52
N LYS A 101 9.81 -15.41 -12.82
CA LYS A 101 8.53 -15.36 -13.53
C LYS A 101 7.44 -14.75 -12.63
N MET A 102 7.34 -15.21 -11.38
CA MET A 102 6.41 -14.65 -10.41
C MET A 102 6.71 -13.18 -10.12
N LEU A 103 7.99 -12.84 -9.98
CA LEU A 103 8.40 -11.45 -9.73
C LEU A 103 8.02 -10.53 -10.90
N ARG A 104 8.26 -10.97 -12.14
CA ARG A 104 7.86 -10.24 -13.35
C ARG A 104 6.35 -10.04 -13.43
N GLN A 105 5.56 -11.09 -13.16
CA GLN A 105 4.10 -10.99 -13.13
C GLN A 105 3.61 -9.99 -12.08
N LYS A 106 4.25 -9.97 -10.90
CA LYS A 106 3.90 -9.02 -9.85
C LYS A 106 4.22 -7.57 -10.25
N VAL A 107 5.33 -7.35 -10.94
CA VAL A 107 5.68 -6.02 -11.49
C VAL A 107 4.66 -5.60 -12.55
N GLU A 108 4.28 -6.46 -13.47
CA GLU A 108 3.26 -6.18 -14.48
C GLU A 108 1.90 -5.85 -13.86
N GLN A 109 1.48 -6.58 -12.85
CA GLN A 109 0.27 -6.28 -12.07
C GLN A 109 0.32 -4.90 -11.40
N LEU A 110 1.45 -4.57 -10.77
CA LEU A 110 1.62 -3.28 -10.12
C LEU A 110 1.62 -2.13 -11.12
N LEU A 111 2.25 -2.30 -12.28
CA LEU A 111 2.22 -1.32 -13.38
C LEU A 111 0.80 -1.12 -13.91
N GLY A 112 0.03 -2.21 -14.09
CA GLY A 112 -1.38 -2.11 -14.49
C GLY A 112 -2.22 -1.32 -13.48
N ARG A 113 -2.07 -1.61 -12.19
CA ARG A 113 -2.78 -0.88 -11.12
C ARG A 113 -2.39 0.59 -11.06
N LEU A 114 -1.10 0.90 -11.24
CA LEU A 114 -0.60 2.28 -11.28
C LEU A 114 -1.20 3.05 -12.46
N SER A 115 -1.21 2.44 -13.64
CA SER A 115 -1.80 3.03 -14.84
C SER A 115 -3.29 3.32 -14.67
N GLN A 116 -4.06 2.38 -14.13
CA GLN A 116 -5.48 2.58 -13.86
C GLN A 116 -5.73 3.69 -12.83
N ALA A 117 -4.94 3.73 -11.76
CA ALA A 117 -5.05 4.76 -10.73
C ALA A 117 -4.72 6.16 -11.30
N ALA A 118 -3.68 6.27 -12.13
CA ALA A 118 -3.31 7.52 -12.78
C ALA A 118 -4.39 7.99 -13.77
N GLN A 119 -4.91 7.09 -14.61
CA GLN A 119 -5.99 7.41 -15.53
C GLN A 119 -7.28 7.81 -14.81
N GLY A 120 -7.63 7.11 -13.73
CA GLY A 120 -8.80 7.45 -12.91
C GLY A 120 -8.68 8.85 -12.28
N ARG A 121 -7.51 9.20 -11.77
CA ARG A 121 -7.27 10.56 -11.24
C ARG A 121 -7.35 11.62 -12.32
N LEU A 122 -6.73 11.37 -13.47
CA LEU A 122 -6.77 12.30 -14.59
C LEU A 122 -8.20 12.54 -15.06
N SER A 123 -8.99 11.49 -15.23
CA SER A 123 -10.41 11.59 -15.58
C SER A 123 -11.20 12.42 -14.57
N GLN A 124 -11.00 12.18 -13.27
CA GLN A 124 -11.67 12.96 -12.21
C GLN A 124 -11.33 14.45 -12.27
N GLU A 125 -10.06 14.79 -12.53
CA GLU A 125 -9.67 16.20 -12.64
C GLU A 125 -10.19 16.85 -13.95
N VAL A 126 -10.26 16.11 -15.05
CA VAL A 126 -10.90 16.57 -16.29
C VAL A 126 -12.38 16.86 -16.04
N ASP A 127 -13.13 15.90 -15.44
CA ASP A 127 -14.55 16.08 -15.10
C ASP A 127 -14.76 17.28 -14.15
N ARG A 128 -13.81 17.49 -13.24
CA ARG A 128 -13.84 18.63 -12.33
C ARG A 128 -13.64 19.96 -13.08
N LEU A 129 -12.69 20.01 -13.99
CA LEU A 129 -12.47 21.18 -14.84
C LEU A 129 -13.66 21.48 -15.73
N GLU A 130 -14.27 20.48 -16.34
CA GLU A 130 -15.48 20.64 -17.16
C GLU A 130 -16.65 21.20 -16.34
N ARG A 131 -16.88 20.68 -15.14
CA ARG A 131 -17.91 21.21 -14.24
C ARG A 131 -17.65 22.67 -13.84
N LEU A 132 -16.40 23.03 -13.56
CA LEU A 132 -16.05 24.39 -13.22
C LEU A 132 -16.20 25.31 -14.43
N SER A 133 -15.67 24.92 -15.60
CA SER A 133 -15.78 25.72 -16.83
C SER A 133 -17.21 25.89 -17.33
N GLY A 134 -18.07 24.88 -17.10
CA GLY A 134 -19.50 24.93 -17.40
C GLY A 134 -20.33 25.73 -16.38
N SER A 135 -19.72 26.18 -15.28
CA SER A 135 -20.43 26.95 -14.27
C SER A 135 -20.86 28.33 -14.82
N PRO A 136 -22.15 28.71 -14.69
CA PRO A 136 -22.63 30.03 -15.15
C PRO A 136 -21.87 31.20 -14.52
N TRP A 137 -21.34 31.01 -13.33
CA TRP A 137 -20.53 32.01 -12.64
C TRP A 137 -19.17 32.29 -13.28
N LEU A 138 -18.56 31.26 -13.88
CA LEU A 138 -17.29 31.40 -14.57
C LEU A 138 -17.48 31.82 -16.03
N GLN A 139 -18.61 31.46 -16.65
CA GLN A 139 -18.92 31.85 -18.02
C GLN A 139 -19.32 33.33 -18.13
N ASP A 140 -20.21 33.81 -17.28
CA ASP A 140 -20.62 35.21 -17.23
C ASP A 140 -20.95 35.66 -15.78
N PRO A 141 -19.93 36.07 -15.02
CA PRO A 141 -20.12 36.60 -13.68
C PRO A 141 -21.01 37.85 -13.62
N CYS A 142 -20.91 38.68 -14.65
CA CYS A 142 -21.68 39.95 -14.70
C CYS A 142 -23.16 39.68 -14.89
N ALA A 143 -23.56 38.75 -15.73
CA ALA A 143 -24.96 38.34 -15.88
C ALA A 143 -25.54 37.75 -14.59
N GLN A 144 -24.74 36.93 -13.87
CA GLN A 144 -25.17 36.38 -12.60
C GLN A 144 -25.38 37.48 -11.53
N LEU A 145 -24.45 38.41 -11.43
CA LEU A 145 -24.61 39.56 -10.52
C LEU A 145 -25.82 40.43 -10.87
N ALA A 146 -26.06 40.69 -12.17
CA ALA A 146 -27.25 41.41 -12.61
C ALA A 146 -28.56 40.72 -12.24
N LEU A 147 -28.60 39.37 -12.35
CA LEU A 147 -29.75 38.56 -11.93
C LEU A 147 -30.06 38.74 -10.44
N TYR A 148 -29.04 38.69 -9.60
CA TYR A 148 -29.20 38.89 -8.16
C TYR A 148 -29.58 40.31 -7.79
N ALA A 149 -29.00 41.34 -8.44
CA ALA A 149 -29.38 42.72 -8.28
C ALA A 149 -30.86 42.97 -8.61
N ASN A 150 -31.35 42.39 -9.74
CA ASN A 150 -32.76 42.45 -10.11
C ASN A 150 -33.67 41.79 -9.09
N ARG A 151 -33.30 40.59 -8.59
CA ARG A 151 -34.06 39.91 -7.50
C ARG A 151 -34.13 40.74 -6.25
N LEU A 152 -33.03 41.35 -5.83
CA LEU A 152 -32.97 42.23 -4.67
C LEU A 152 -33.90 43.43 -4.86
N GLY A 153 -33.82 44.14 -5.99
CA GLY A 153 -34.70 45.28 -6.30
C GLY A 153 -36.20 44.90 -6.38
N GLN A 154 -36.53 43.70 -6.83
CA GLN A 154 -37.91 43.19 -6.79
C GLN A 154 -38.35 42.94 -5.33
N GLY A 155 -37.50 42.34 -4.51
CA GLY A 155 -37.75 42.09 -3.10
C GLY A 155 -37.97 43.39 -2.33
N GLU A 156 -37.17 44.42 -2.55
CA GLU A 156 -37.32 45.75 -1.96
C GLU A 156 -38.68 46.38 -2.33
N LYS A 157 -39.07 46.34 -3.60
CA LYS A 157 -40.37 46.84 -4.06
C LYS A 157 -41.52 46.06 -3.43
N GLN A 158 -41.43 44.77 -3.30
CA GLN A 158 -42.48 43.95 -2.64
C GLN A 158 -42.56 44.26 -1.16
N LEU A 159 -41.43 44.39 -0.47
CA LEU A 159 -41.40 44.75 0.94
C LEU A 159 -42.02 46.15 1.16
N GLY A 160 -41.64 47.14 0.32
CA GLY A 160 -42.21 48.47 0.38
C GLY A 160 -43.73 48.48 0.19
N ARG A 161 -44.28 47.75 -0.78
CA ARG A 161 -45.75 47.64 -0.98
C ARG A 161 -46.43 46.96 0.21
N ALA A 162 -45.86 45.87 0.72
CA ALA A 162 -46.41 45.15 1.87
C ALA A 162 -46.42 46.02 3.13
N PHE A 163 -45.39 46.84 3.32
CA PHE A 163 -45.29 47.79 4.42
C PHE A 163 -46.37 48.90 4.30
N HIS A 164 -46.49 49.54 3.15
CA HIS A 164 -47.51 50.53 2.91
C HIS A 164 -48.92 50.00 3.15
N TYR A 165 -49.24 48.86 2.55
CA TYR A 165 -50.52 48.19 2.77
C TYR A 165 -50.80 47.92 4.26
N ARG A 166 -49.80 47.44 4.99
CA ARG A 166 -49.94 47.17 6.42
C ARG A 166 -50.17 48.45 7.23
N MET A 167 -49.48 49.52 6.86
CA MET A 167 -49.68 50.81 7.48
C MET A 167 -51.07 51.38 7.22
N GLU A 168 -51.59 51.33 5.98
CA GLU A 168 -52.92 51.73 5.63
C GLU A 168 -53.99 50.96 6.42
N VAL A 169 -53.88 49.68 6.54
CA VAL A 169 -54.79 48.84 7.34
C VAL A 169 -54.77 49.20 8.81
N LEU A 170 -53.58 49.48 9.35
CA LEU A 170 -53.46 49.93 10.75
C LEU A 170 -54.08 51.31 11.00
N VAL A 171 -53.87 52.28 10.07
CA VAL A 171 -54.48 53.59 10.14
C VAL A 171 -56.02 53.53 10.09
N GLN A 172 -56.59 52.80 9.13
CA GLN A 172 -58.02 52.52 9.01
C GLN A 172 -58.59 51.89 10.29
N ARG A 173 -57.86 50.96 10.89
CA ARG A 173 -58.29 50.34 12.15
C ARG A 173 -58.27 51.31 13.31
N LEU A 174 -57.29 52.20 13.37
CA LEU A 174 -57.21 53.27 14.37
C LEU A 174 -58.34 54.23 14.22
N ASP A 175 -58.64 54.74 12.99
CA ASP A 175 -59.75 55.63 12.70
C ASP A 175 -61.11 55.03 13.06
N GLY A 176 -61.30 53.75 12.77
CA GLY A 176 -62.50 53.01 13.16
C GLY A 176 -62.66 52.88 14.69
N LEU A 177 -61.55 52.71 15.42
CA LEU A 177 -61.59 52.68 16.88
C LEU A 177 -61.83 54.03 17.50
N THR A 178 -61.24 55.12 16.96
CA THR A 178 -61.46 56.48 17.40
C THR A 178 -62.93 56.93 17.15
N THR A 179 -63.49 56.58 15.99
CA THR A 179 -64.91 56.85 15.68
C THR A 179 -65.85 56.14 16.67
N ARG A 180 -65.55 54.88 16.98
CA ARG A 180 -66.34 54.10 17.96
C ARG A 180 -66.25 54.69 19.38
N LEU A 181 -65.05 55.13 19.73
CA LEU A 181 -64.84 55.75 21.03
C LEU A 181 -65.66 57.07 21.16
N ALA A 182 -65.65 57.90 20.10
CA ALA A 182 -66.45 59.16 20.05
C ALA A 182 -67.97 58.90 20.14
N LEU A 183 -68.45 57.79 19.61
CA LEU A 183 -69.89 57.42 19.72
C LEU A 183 -70.30 56.91 21.11
N LEU A 184 -69.32 56.55 21.94
CA LEU A 184 -69.54 56.08 23.31
C LEU A 184 -69.35 57.17 24.37
N ASP A 185 -68.98 58.39 23.96
CA ASP A 185 -68.85 59.52 24.86
C ASP A 185 -70.26 60.04 25.22
N PRO A 186 -70.71 59.95 26.46
CA PRO A 186 -72.06 60.40 26.88
C PRO A 186 -72.18 61.93 27.07
N LEU A 187 -71.12 62.71 26.78
CA LEU A 187 -71.05 64.13 26.93
C LEU A 187 -70.87 64.93 25.63
N ALA A 188 -70.98 64.25 24.43
CA ALA A 188 -70.88 64.87 23.10
C ALA A 188 -72.26 65.32 22.60
#